data_8070102cb95bdfc5f02ae9a5dc30b160
#
_entry.id   8070102cb95bdfc5f02ae9a5dc30b160
#
_cell.length_a   1.000
_cell.length_b   1.000
_cell.length_c   1.000
_cell.angle_alpha   90.00
_cell.angle_beta   90.00
_cell.angle_gamma   90.00
#
_symmetry.space_group_name_H-M   'P 1'
#
loop_
_entity.id
_entity.type
_entity.pdbx_description
1 polymer ?
#
loop_
_entity_poly.entity_id
_entity_poly.type
_entity_poly.pdbx_seq_one_letter_code
_entity_poly.pdbx_strand_id
1 'polypeptide(L)'
;MGAEQDGKRLLRTPKGETWLVTEKRLASNGECFDQLTAVNVTERYRIIDELREKNDHLQDIQRRMKAVSALSGDMFVAREEAAARVALHNQLGEVLLMGRHYLDHPDSTDPELVYLTTRQMTAFLLGEAAAPGQEKEDPLQCALTMAGVIGVTVDYRGPKPGNASARSLLALAIRECAANTVKHARGNRIYVDAADAGTLFRVSVFNNGEPPEGPVAESGGLLALRRRVEAAGGSMCVQSHPVFSLTLEIPNKDSSQAGCATI
;
A
#
# COMPACT_ATOMS: atom_id res chain seq x y z
N MET A 1 -28.91 -35.10 60.58
CA MET A 1 -28.60 -34.38 59.35
C MET A 1 -28.06 -35.39 58.35
N GLY A 2 -28.94 -35.92 57.48
CA GLY A 2 -28.60 -36.93 56.49
C GLY A 2 -28.18 -36.28 55.23
N ALA A 3 -27.03 -36.67 54.66
CA ALA A 3 -26.54 -36.23 53.38
C ALA A 3 -27.49 -36.65 52.24
N GLU A 4 -28.09 -35.74 51.57
CA GLU A 4 -28.88 -35.93 50.32
C GLU A 4 -27.93 -36.42 49.24
N GLN A 5 -27.96 -37.70 48.86
CA GLN A 5 -27.30 -38.21 47.66
C GLN A 5 -28.24 -38.03 46.45
N ASP A 6 -28.06 -36.98 45.68
CA ASP A 6 -28.80 -36.70 44.46
C ASP A 6 -28.14 -37.46 43.29
N GLY A 7 -28.70 -38.64 42.94
CA GLY A 7 -28.22 -39.44 41.80
C GLY A 7 -28.88 -39.00 40.50
N LYS A 8 -28.14 -38.24 39.66
CA LYS A 8 -28.59 -37.85 38.30
C LYS A 8 -28.01 -38.78 37.24
N ARG A 9 -28.85 -39.41 36.42
CA ARG A 9 -28.44 -40.30 35.32
C ARG A 9 -29.09 -39.90 34.02
N LEU A 10 -28.32 -39.92 32.95
CA LEU A 10 -28.84 -39.75 31.60
C LEU A 10 -29.09 -41.11 30.97
N LEU A 11 -30.30 -41.33 30.48
CA LEU A 11 -30.68 -42.50 29.75
C LEU A 11 -31.04 -42.13 28.30
N ARG A 12 -30.43 -42.82 27.32
CA ARG A 12 -30.83 -42.75 25.94
C ARG A 12 -31.69 -43.95 25.56
N THR A 13 -32.87 -43.68 25.01
CA THR A 13 -33.75 -44.73 24.53
C THR A 13 -33.39 -45.17 23.12
N PRO A 14 -33.76 -46.38 22.68
CA PRO A 14 -33.56 -46.83 21.28
C PRO A 14 -34.24 -45.94 20.24
N LYS A 15 -35.25 -45.17 20.66
CA LYS A 15 -35.94 -44.17 19.80
C LYS A 15 -35.20 -42.83 19.67
N GLY A 16 -34.00 -42.71 20.28
CA GLY A 16 -33.19 -41.50 20.21
C GLY A 16 -33.56 -40.41 21.21
N GLU A 17 -34.48 -40.70 22.15
CA GLU A 17 -34.84 -39.77 23.19
C GLU A 17 -33.84 -39.82 24.36
N THR A 18 -33.53 -38.64 24.93
CA THR A 18 -32.67 -38.52 26.12
C THR A 18 -33.50 -38.11 27.30
N TRP A 19 -33.43 -38.93 28.37
CA TRP A 19 -34.15 -38.72 29.62
C TRP A 19 -33.17 -38.47 30.75
N LEU A 20 -33.40 -37.42 31.54
CA LEU A 20 -32.68 -37.18 32.79
C LEU A 20 -33.49 -37.84 33.92
N VAL A 21 -32.94 -38.88 34.52
CA VAL A 21 -33.50 -39.55 35.67
C VAL A 21 -32.78 -39.08 36.91
N THR A 22 -33.55 -38.54 37.84
CA THR A 22 -33.07 -38.09 39.16
C THR A 22 -33.69 -38.94 40.22
N GLU A 23 -32.88 -39.53 41.09
CA GLU A 23 -33.27 -40.31 42.26
C GLU A 23 -33.01 -39.47 43.50
N LYS A 24 -34.07 -39.27 44.29
CA LYS A 24 -34.02 -38.50 45.53
C LYS A 24 -34.65 -39.25 46.63
N ARG A 25 -33.96 -39.43 47.76
CA ARG A 25 -34.48 -40.08 49.00
C ARG A 25 -35.14 -38.99 49.85
N LEU A 26 -36.42 -39.17 50.12
CA LEU A 26 -37.23 -38.32 50.97
C LEU A 26 -37.60 -39.05 52.27
N ALA A 27 -37.50 -38.34 53.39
CA ALA A 27 -37.97 -38.85 54.67
C ALA A 27 -39.21 -38.02 55.10
N SER A 28 -40.33 -38.72 55.39
CA SER A 28 -41.55 -38.10 55.88
C SER A 28 -42.16 -39.00 56.95
N ASN A 29 -42.53 -38.46 58.11
CA ASN A 29 -43.17 -39.16 59.24
C ASN A 29 -42.44 -40.43 59.74
N GLY A 30 -41.08 -40.46 59.66
CA GLY A 30 -40.29 -41.58 60.04
C GLY A 30 -40.12 -42.69 59.00
N GLU A 31 -40.74 -42.55 57.86
CA GLU A 31 -40.57 -43.42 56.68
C GLU A 31 -39.70 -42.82 55.62
N CYS A 32 -38.92 -43.64 54.95
CA CYS A 32 -38.04 -43.21 53.81
C CYS A 32 -38.65 -43.66 52.50
N PHE A 33 -38.77 -42.73 51.56
CA PHE A 33 -39.29 -42.96 50.22
C PHE A 33 -38.21 -42.59 49.17
N ASP A 34 -38.08 -43.45 48.18
CA ASP A 34 -37.22 -43.12 47.03
C ASP A 34 -38.11 -42.56 45.92
N GLN A 35 -37.93 -41.23 45.62
CA GLN A 35 -38.62 -40.54 44.54
C GLN A 35 -37.76 -40.63 43.27
N LEU A 36 -38.34 -41.19 42.21
CA LEU A 36 -37.74 -41.23 40.90
C LEU A 36 -38.44 -40.20 39.97
N THR A 37 -37.68 -39.25 39.44
CA THR A 37 -38.20 -38.27 38.51
C THR A 37 -37.52 -38.47 37.16
N ALA A 38 -38.28 -38.65 36.09
CA ALA A 38 -37.76 -38.75 34.73
C ALA A 38 -38.26 -37.57 33.90
N VAL A 39 -37.35 -36.79 33.34
CA VAL A 39 -37.64 -35.64 32.51
C VAL A 39 -37.07 -35.85 31.11
N ASN A 40 -37.89 -35.65 30.08
CA ASN A 40 -37.38 -35.71 28.69
C ASN A 40 -36.58 -34.45 28.41
N VAL A 41 -35.29 -34.62 28.12
CA VAL A 41 -34.33 -33.55 27.86
C VAL A 41 -33.74 -33.65 26.45
N THR A 42 -34.38 -34.38 25.56
CA THR A 42 -33.93 -34.63 24.18
C THR A 42 -33.65 -33.35 23.43
N GLU A 43 -34.60 -32.43 23.43
CA GLU A 43 -34.48 -31.15 22.71
C GLU A 43 -33.37 -30.26 23.29
N ARG A 44 -33.23 -30.25 24.61
CA ARG A 44 -32.17 -29.51 25.30
C ARG A 44 -30.79 -30.03 24.95
N TYR A 45 -30.58 -31.33 24.85
CA TYR A 45 -29.32 -31.93 24.46
C TYR A 45 -29.03 -31.73 22.96
N ARG A 46 -30.04 -31.80 22.12
CA ARG A 46 -29.91 -31.47 20.68
C ARG A 46 -29.40 -30.05 20.48
N ILE A 47 -29.96 -29.07 21.18
CA ILE A 47 -29.53 -27.67 21.13
C ILE A 47 -28.09 -27.52 21.66
N ILE A 48 -27.73 -28.21 22.73
CA ILE A 48 -26.36 -28.17 23.27
C ILE A 48 -25.34 -28.71 22.25
N ASP A 49 -25.66 -29.81 21.59
CA ASP A 49 -24.77 -30.41 20.60
C ASP A 49 -24.64 -29.51 19.37
N GLU A 50 -25.74 -28.91 18.89
CA GLU A 50 -25.74 -27.94 17.81
C GLU A 50 -24.93 -26.67 18.16
N LEU A 51 -25.05 -26.17 19.39
CA LEU A 51 -24.26 -25.04 19.87
C LEU A 51 -22.77 -25.39 19.98
N ARG A 52 -22.41 -26.60 20.35
CA ARG A 52 -21.02 -27.05 20.36
C ARG A 52 -20.43 -27.09 18.97
N GLU A 53 -21.12 -27.68 18.02
CA GLU A 53 -20.69 -27.73 16.62
C GLU A 53 -20.49 -26.34 16.05
N LYS A 54 -21.43 -25.41 16.31
CA LYS A 54 -21.30 -24.01 15.86
C LYS A 54 -20.13 -23.31 16.54
N ASN A 55 -19.91 -23.55 17.83
CA ASN A 55 -18.78 -22.95 18.54
C ASN A 55 -17.44 -23.45 18.02
N ASP A 56 -17.32 -24.75 17.75
CA ASP A 56 -16.10 -25.34 17.19
C ASP A 56 -15.82 -24.77 15.79
N HIS A 57 -16.86 -24.62 14.98
CA HIS A 57 -16.76 -24.00 13.65
C HIS A 57 -16.32 -22.52 13.75
N LEU A 58 -16.91 -21.75 14.68
CA LEU A 58 -16.50 -20.35 14.91
C LEU A 58 -15.05 -20.22 15.36
N GLN A 59 -14.59 -21.14 16.24
CA GLN A 59 -13.20 -21.16 16.67
C GLN A 59 -12.23 -21.46 15.51
N ASP A 60 -12.62 -22.37 14.60
CA ASP A 60 -11.80 -22.65 13.42
C ASP A 60 -11.72 -21.44 12.47
N ILE A 61 -12.84 -20.78 12.22
CA ILE A 61 -12.86 -19.52 11.43
C ILE A 61 -11.99 -18.46 12.10
N GLN A 62 -12.07 -18.28 13.41
CA GLN A 62 -11.25 -17.30 14.12
C GLN A 62 -9.75 -17.60 14.01
N ARG A 63 -9.36 -18.88 14.10
CA ARG A 63 -7.94 -19.28 13.91
C ARG A 63 -7.45 -18.95 12.51
N ARG A 64 -8.24 -19.28 11.48
CA ARG A 64 -7.90 -18.95 10.08
C ARG A 64 -7.81 -17.45 9.86
N MET A 65 -8.74 -16.67 10.40
CA MET A 65 -8.76 -15.22 10.28
C MET A 65 -7.55 -14.56 10.95
N LYS A 66 -7.15 -15.05 12.15
CA LYS A 66 -5.92 -14.59 12.82
C LYS A 66 -4.67 -14.90 12.00
N ALA A 67 -4.57 -16.09 11.41
CA ALA A 67 -3.44 -16.47 10.56
C ALA A 67 -3.33 -15.58 9.32
N VAL A 68 -4.46 -15.32 8.63
CA VAL A 68 -4.51 -14.41 7.46
C VAL A 68 -4.15 -12.98 7.86
N SER A 69 -4.65 -12.48 9.00
CA SER A 69 -4.35 -11.15 9.49
C SER A 69 -2.86 -10.96 9.83
N ALA A 70 -2.24 -11.97 10.48
CA ALA A 70 -0.81 -11.94 10.77
C ALA A 70 0.01 -11.91 9.48
N LEU A 71 -0.30 -12.79 8.51
CA LEU A 71 0.40 -12.83 7.22
C LEU A 71 0.25 -11.51 6.44
N SER A 72 -0.95 -10.90 6.48
CA SER A 72 -1.20 -9.60 5.85
C SER A 72 -0.39 -8.48 6.51
N GLY A 73 -0.23 -8.52 7.83
CA GLY A 73 0.60 -7.56 8.57
C GLY A 73 2.07 -7.65 8.16
N ASP A 74 2.64 -8.85 8.12
CA ASP A 74 4.03 -9.09 7.72
C ASP A 74 4.27 -8.67 6.26
N MET A 75 3.32 -8.96 5.36
CA MET A 75 3.40 -8.53 3.97
C MET A 75 3.33 -7.01 3.82
N PHE A 76 2.51 -6.34 4.63
CA PHE A 76 2.42 -4.88 4.61
C PHE A 76 3.74 -4.24 5.05
N VAL A 77 4.32 -4.68 6.18
CA VAL A 77 5.62 -4.20 6.67
C VAL A 77 6.72 -4.44 5.64
N ALA A 78 6.83 -5.65 5.10
CA ALA A 78 7.82 -5.97 4.08
C ALA A 78 7.68 -5.11 2.80
N ARG A 79 6.42 -4.78 2.42
CA ARG A 79 6.15 -3.90 1.28
C ARG A 79 6.56 -2.46 1.56
N GLU A 80 6.27 -1.93 2.76
CA GLU A 80 6.69 -0.58 3.16
C GLU A 80 8.21 -0.46 3.26
N GLU A 81 8.89 -1.46 3.83
CA GLU A 81 10.35 -1.51 3.86
C GLU A 81 10.96 -1.54 2.46
N ALA A 82 10.38 -2.35 1.54
CA ALA A 82 10.86 -2.41 0.16
C ALA A 82 10.65 -1.06 -0.56
N ALA A 83 9.50 -0.40 -0.35
CA ALA A 83 9.21 0.91 -0.93
C ALA A 83 10.15 1.99 -0.38
N ALA A 84 10.41 1.99 0.93
CA ALA A 84 11.37 2.90 1.56
C ALA A 84 12.80 2.69 1.02
N ARG A 85 13.22 1.44 0.86
CA ARG A 85 14.54 1.08 0.30
C ARG A 85 14.71 1.58 -1.13
N VAL A 86 13.69 1.44 -1.97
CA VAL A 86 13.70 1.95 -3.36
C VAL A 86 13.75 3.47 -3.38
N ALA A 87 12.97 4.15 -2.53
CA ALA A 87 12.97 5.60 -2.41
C ALA A 87 14.35 6.13 -2.00
N LEU A 88 14.97 5.52 -0.98
CA LEU A 88 16.32 5.84 -0.53
C LEU A 88 17.37 5.65 -1.65
N HIS A 89 17.30 4.52 -2.36
CA HIS A 89 18.23 4.22 -3.45
C HIS A 89 18.13 5.26 -4.58
N ASN A 90 16.92 5.66 -4.94
CA ASN A 90 16.71 6.66 -5.99
C ASN A 90 17.23 8.03 -5.57
N GLN A 91 16.94 8.47 -4.33
CA GLN A 91 17.44 9.74 -3.81
C GLN A 91 18.97 9.77 -3.70
N LEU A 92 19.59 8.71 -3.17
CA LEU A 92 21.05 8.58 -3.18
C LEU A 92 21.62 8.66 -4.58
N GLY A 93 20.99 7.99 -5.55
CA GLY A 93 21.39 8.02 -6.93
C GLY A 93 21.36 9.44 -7.53
N GLU A 94 20.35 10.24 -7.21
CA GLU A 94 20.26 11.64 -7.65
C GLU A 94 21.38 12.51 -7.06
N VAL A 95 21.65 12.38 -5.75
CA VAL A 95 22.74 13.13 -5.09
C VAL A 95 24.11 12.75 -5.66
N LEU A 96 24.35 11.47 -5.92
CA LEU A 96 25.59 11.01 -6.52
C LEU A 96 25.77 11.53 -7.96
N LEU A 97 24.69 11.55 -8.77
CA LEU A 97 24.74 12.10 -10.12
C LEU A 97 25.03 13.60 -10.09
N MET A 98 24.40 14.31 -9.16
CA MET A 98 24.62 15.74 -8.96
C MET A 98 26.06 16.04 -8.54
N GLY A 99 26.59 15.30 -7.58
CA GLY A 99 27.99 15.42 -7.14
C GLY A 99 28.98 15.10 -8.26
N ARG A 100 28.72 14.06 -9.06
CA ARG A 100 29.53 13.72 -10.23
C ARG A 100 29.49 14.84 -11.28
N HIS A 101 28.32 15.34 -11.61
CA HIS A 101 28.16 16.43 -12.60
C HIS A 101 28.89 17.68 -12.15
N TYR A 102 28.83 18.03 -10.87
CA TYR A 102 29.56 19.15 -10.29
C TYR A 102 31.08 18.97 -10.41
N LEU A 103 31.61 17.76 -10.16
CA LEU A 103 33.05 17.48 -10.29
C LEU A 103 33.52 17.55 -11.75
N ASP A 104 32.69 17.10 -12.69
CA ASP A 104 33.00 17.10 -14.13
C ASP A 104 32.83 18.51 -14.74
N HIS A 105 31.95 19.36 -14.19
CA HIS A 105 31.59 20.69 -14.72
C HIS A 105 31.43 21.75 -13.61
N PRO A 106 32.49 22.10 -12.88
CA PRO A 106 32.40 22.98 -11.71
C PRO A 106 31.90 24.40 -12.03
N ASP A 107 32.16 24.90 -13.23
CA ASP A 107 31.78 26.26 -13.64
C ASP A 107 30.30 26.38 -14.09
N SER A 108 29.64 25.26 -14.37
CA SER A 108 28.25 25.23 -14.87
C SER A 108 27.22 24.85 -13.82
N THR A 109 27.66 24.39 -12.65
CA THR A 109 26.78 23.86 -11.58
C THR A 109 26.89 24.74 -10.34
N ASP A 110 25.75 25.16 -9.81
CA ASP A 110 25.72 25.96 -8.57
C ASP A 110 26.14 25.10 -7.36
N PRO A 111 27.29 25.40 -6.73
CA PRO A 111 27.81 24.65 -5.60
C PRO A 111 26.90 24.73 -4.37
N GLU A 112 26.18 25.83 -4.19
CA GLU A 112 25.24 26.01 -3.08
C GLU A 112 24.05 25.07 -3.19
N LEU A 113 23.53 24.87 -4.40
CA LEU A 113 22.44 23.95 -4.66
C LEU A 113 22.84 22.47 -4.43
N VAL A 114 24.06 22.10 -4.85
CA VAL A 114 24.63 20.76 -4.57
C VAL A 114 24.77 20.53 -3.07
N TYR A 115 25.29 21.54 -2.34
CA TYR A 115 25.45 21.48 -0.89
C TYR A 115 24.10 21.35 -0.18
N LEU A 116 23.11 22.18 -0.51
CA LEU A 116 21.77 22.16 0.10
C LEU A 116 21.06 20.83 -0.14
N THR A 117 21.13 20.28 -1.36
CA THR A 117 20.50 19.00 -1.68
C THR A 117 21.17 17.84 -0.93
N THR A 118 22.49 17.85 -0.87
CA THR A 118 23.25 16.84 -0.10
C THR A 118 22.92 16.93 1.39
N ARG A 119 22.82 18.14 1.93
CA ARG A 119 22.44 18.38 3.32
C ARG A 119 21.01 17.91 3.63
N GLN A 120 20.05 18.22 2.77
CA GLN A 120 18.66 17.74 2.92
C GLN A 120 18.58 16.22 2.92
N MET A 121 19.34 15.58 2.03
CA MET A 121 19.41 14.13 1.97
C MET A 121 20.01 13.53 3.24
N THR A 122 21.09 14.13 3.74
CA THR A 122 21.71 13.69 4.98
C THR A 122 20.78 13.85 6.19
N ALA A 123 20.05 14.96 6.29
CA ALA A 123 19.06 15.19 7.34
C ALA A 123 17.92 14.14 7.27
N PHE A 124 17.44 13.82 6.08
CA PHE A 124 16.45 12.77 5.87
C PHE A 124 16.97 11.38 6.32
N LEU A 125 18.21 11.02 5.96
CA LEU A 125 18.84 9.76 6.35
C LEU A 125 19.06 9.63 7.86
N LEU A 126 19.33 10.74 8.52
CA LEU A 126 19.51 10.79 9.98
C LEU A 126 18.18 10.86 10.73
N GLY A 127 17.05 10.93 10.04
CA GLY A 127 15.73 11.08 10.66
C GLY A 127 15.51 12.45 11.31
N GLU A 128 16.31 13.45 10.94
CA GLU A 128 16.11 14.82 11.35
C GLU A 128 14.89 15.39 10.63
N ALA A 129 13.91 15.89 11.39
CA ALA A 129 12.73 16.52 10.81
C ALA A 129 13.16 17.71 9.95
N ALA A 130 12.65 17.80 8.73
CA ALA A 130 12.85 18.97 7.89
C ALA A 130 12.48 20.22 8.68
N ALA A 131 13.36 21.24 8.67
CA ALA A 131 13.15 22.47 9.41
C ALA A 131 11.78 23.09 9.05
N PRO A 132 10.94 23.47 10.03
CA PRO A 132 9.67 24.10 9.75
C PRO A 132 9.92 25.49 9.15
N GLY A 133 9.55 25.68 7.87
CA GLY A 133 9.66 26.99 7.22
C GLY A 133 9.85 27.00 5.72
N GLN A 134 9.99 25.86 5.05
CA GLN A 134 9.99 25.87 3.57
C GLN A 134 8.55 25.98 3.07
N GLU A 135 8.22 27.11 2.43
CA GLU A 135 7.06 27.22 1.56
C GLU A 135 7.05 26.01 0.64
N LYS A 136 5.87 25.41 0.44
CA LYS A 136 5.71 24.26 -0.47
C LYS A 136 6.04 24.74 -1.88
N GLU A 137 7.31 24.62 -2.28
CA GLU A 137 7.71 24.84 -3.66
C GLU A 137 6.87 23.95 -4.59
N ASP A 138 6.52 24.47 -5.76
CA ASP A 138 5.80 23.71 -6.78
C ASP A 138 6.62 22.46 -7.14
N PRO A 139 6.09 21.24 -6.93
CA PRO A 139 6.83 20.00 -7.21
C PRO A 139 7.40 19.94 -8.63
N LEU A 140 6.67 20.52 -9.59
CA LEU A 140 7.11 20.57 -10.98
C LEU A 140 8.33 21.48 -11.14
N GLN A 141 8.32 22.67 -10.52
CA GLN A 141 9.46 23.57 -10.57
C GLN A 141 10.71 22.96 -9.92
N CYS A 142 10.54 22.29 -8.79
CA CYS A 142 11.61 21.55 -8.12
C CYS A 142 12.19 20.46 -9.05
N ALA A 143 11.35 19.68 -9.75
CA ALA A 143 11.81 18.65 -10.68
C ALA A 143 12.58 19.22 -11.88
N LEU A 144 12.15 20.37 -12.42
CA LEU A 144 12.87 21.07 -13.51
C LEU A 144 14.25 21.56 -13.06
N THR A 145 14.32 22.16 -11.87
CA THR A 145 15.60 22.62 -11.28
C THR A 145 16.54 21.45 -11.05
N MET A 146 16.05 20.34 -10.46
CA MET A 146 16.84 19.13 -10.20
C MET A 146 17.37 18.48 -11.48
N ALA A 147 16.57 18.44 -12.56
CA ALA A 147 17.05 17.96 -13.85
C ALA A 147 18.23 18.81 -14.37
N GLY A 148 18.15 20.14 -14.23
CA GLY A 148 19.25 21.04 -14.59
C GLY A 148 20.53 20.78 -13.80
N VAL A 149 20.41 20.51 -12.50
CA VAL A 149 21.57 20.23 -11.62
C VAL A 149 22.29 18.93 -11.97
N ILE A 150 21.59 17.92 -12.49
CA ILE A 150 22.22 16.68 -12.98
C ILE A 150 22.67 16.79 -14.45
N GLY A 151 22.65 17.99 -15.04
CA GLY A 151 23.11 18.25 -16.40
C GLY A 151 22.08 17.93 -17.49
N VAL A 152 20.80 17.82 -17.15
CA VAL A 152 19.72 17.54 -18.13
C VAL A 152 18.88 18.78 -18.37
N THR A 153 18.86 19.25 -19.61
CA THR A 153 17.95 20.31 -20.04
C THR A 153 16.56 19.74 -20.29
N VAL A 154 15.53 20.41 -19.77
CA VAL A 154 14.14 20.03 -19.97
C VAL A 154 13.45 21.00 -20.91
N ASP A 155 13.09 20.54 -22.11
CA ASP A 155 12.26 21.28 -23.07
C ASP A 155 10.79 20.96 -22.82
N TYR A 156 10.13 21.81 -22.05
CA TYR A 156 8.71 21.64 -21.72
C TYR A 156 7.81 22.39 -22.70
N ARG A 157 6.85 21.70 -23.31
CA ARG A 157 5.87 22.25 -24.24
C ARG A 157 4.45 21.90 -23.79
N GLY A 158 3.55 22.85 -23.88
CA GLY A 158 2.14 22.71 -23.57
C GLY A 158 1.74 23.24 -22.17
N PRO A 159 0.49 23.01 -21.76
CA PRO A 159 -0.04 23.52 -20.50
C PRO A 159 0.56 22.75 -19.31
N LYS A 160 0.62 23.43 -18.15
CA LYS A 160 0.94 22.76 -16.88
C LYS A 160 -0.34 22.14 -16.29
N PRO A 161 -0.27 21.00 -15.59
CA PRO A 161 -1.43 20.40 -14.96
C PRO A 161 -2.12 21.32 -13.96
N GLY A 162 -3.44 21.39 -13.99
CA GLY A 162 -4.24 22.20 -13.07
C GLY A 162 -4.28 21.68 -11.64
N ASN A 163 -4.34 20.34 -11.47
CA ASN A 163 -4.45 19.73 -10.15
C ASN A 163 -3.08 19.36 -9.54
N ALA A 164 -3.02 19.34 -8.19
CA ALA A 164 -1.80 19.06 -7.45
C ALA A 164 -1.30 17.62 -7.64
N SER A 165 -2.22 16.65 -7.78
CA SER A 165 -1.88 15.24 -7.98
C SER A 165 -1.19 15.04 -9.32
N ALA A 166 -1.74 15.58 -10.41
CA ALA A 166 -1.14 15.51 -11.74
C ALA A 166 0.23 16.24 -11.81
N ARG A 167 0.37 17.39 -11.11
CA ARG A 167 1.67 18.08 -10.99
C ARG A 167 2.72 17.20 -10.31
N SER A 168 2.36 16.55 -9.21
CA SER A 168 3.27 15.65 -8.48
C SER A 168 3.68 14.44 -9.32
N LEU A 169 2.75 13.85 -10.07
CA LEU A 169 3.04 12.72 -10.96
C LEU A 169 3.93 13.13 -12.14
N LEU A 170 3.68 14.29 -12.73
CA LEU A 170 4.53 14.84 -13.79
C LEU A 170 5.94 15.16 -13.28
N ALA A 171 6.06 15.73 -12.08
CA ALA A 171 7.35 15.98 -11.45
C ALA A 171 8.15 14.69 -11.25
N LEU A 172 7.50 13.63 -10.78
CA LEU A 172 8.12 12.31 -10.65
C LEU A 172 8.56 11.74 -11.99
N ALA A 173 7.75 11.87 -13.04
CA ALA A 173 8.09 11.41 -14.37
C ALA A 173 9.32 12.14 -14.93
N ILE A 174 9.38 13.47 -14.78
CA ILE A 174 10.52 14.28 -15.21
C ILE A 174 11.80 13.85 -14.47
N ARG A 175 11.75 13.70 -13.15
CA ARG A 175 12.91 13.26 -12.34
C ARG A 175 13.40 11.89 -12.76
N GLU A 176 12.51 10.93 -12.93
CA GLU A 176 12.84 9.57 -13.32
C GLU A 176 13.43 9.55 -14.75
N CYS A 177 12.80 10.24 -15.71
CA CYS A 177 13.32 10.30 -17.07
C CYS A 177 14.67 11.04 -17.16
N ALA A 178 14.86 12.12 -16.40
CA ALA A 178 16.14 12.82 -16.36
C ALA A 178 17.26 11.93 -15.79
N ALA A 179 17.01 11.26 -14.66
CA ALA A 179 17.98 10.33 -14.09
C ALA A 179 18.31 9.17 -15.03
N ASN A 180 17.31 8.60 -15.70
CA ASN A 180 17.50 7.51 -16.66
C ASN A 180 18.23 7.96 -17.91
N THR A 181 18.03 9.20 -18.36
CA THR A 181 18.75 9.80 -19.51
C THR A 181 20.24 9.83 -19.24
N VAL A 182 20.66 10.25 -18.04
CA VAL A 182 22.08 10.29 -17.68
C VAL A 182 22.64 8.88 -17.43
N LYS A 183 21.90 8.03 -16.71
CA LYS A 183 22.38 6.69 -16.30
C LYS A 183 22.47 5.70 -17.46
N HIS A 184 21.51 5.74 -18.38
CA HIS A 184 21.29 4.67 -19.35
C HIS A 184 21.36 5.10 -20.80
N ALA A 185 20.99 6.36 -21.10
CA ALA A 185 20.93 6.83 -22.48
C ALA A 185 22.07 7.75 -22.90
N ARG A 186 22.98 8.09 -21.99
CA ARG A 186 24.09 9.05 -22.25
C ARG A 186 23.61 10.36 -22.88
N GLY A 187 22.36 10.73 -22.63
CA GLY A 187 21.77 11.96 -23.10
C GLY A 187 21.91 13.09 -22.09
N ASN A 188 21.62 14.31 -22.52
CA ASN A 188 21.63 15.51 -21.69
C ASN A 188 20.38 16.36 -21.85
N ARG A 189 19.35 15.86 -22.54
CA ARG A 189 18.10 16.59 -22.78
C ARG A 189 16.90 15.67 -22.77
N ILE A 190 15.82 16.12 -22.14
CA ILE A 190 14.51 15.50 -22.23
C ILE A 190 13.50 16.51 -22.82
N TYR A 191 12.57 15.99 -23.58
CA TYR A 191 11.46 16.73 -24.16
C TYR A 191 10.18 16.29 -23.46
N VAL A 192 9.37 17.26 -23.07
CA VAL A 192 8.10 17.02 -22.37
C VAL A 192 6.99 17.69 -23.18
N ASP A 193 6.19 16.90 -23.86
CA ASP A 193 5.04 17.37 -24.61
C ASP A 193 3.76 17.08 -23.80
N ALA A 194 3.10 18.16 -23.35
CA ALA A 194 1.92 18.11 -22.52
C ALA A 194 0.68 18.62 -23.26
N ALA A 195 -0.44 17.94 -23.09
CA ALA A 195 -1.72 18.31 -23.65
C ALA A 195 -2.83 18.14 -22.61
N ASP A 196 -3.71 19.13 -22.54
CA ASP A 196 -4.93 19.07 -21.74
C ASP A 196 -6.08 18.61 -22.63
N ALA A 197 -6.60 17.40 -22.41
CA ALA A 197 -7.75 16.85 -23.11
C ALA A 197 -9.07 16.99 -22.31
N GLY A 198 -9.15 17.93 -21.38
CA GLY A 198 -10.30 18.23 -20.57
C GLY A 198 -10.50 17.27 -19.39
N THR A 199 -10.82 16.02 -19.63
CA THR A 199 -10.98 14.99 -18.56
C THR A 199 -9.66 14.33 -18.17
N LEU A 200 -8.69 14.32 -19.09
CA LEU A 200 -7.37 13.71 -18.93
C LEU A 200 -6.28 14.73 -19.29
N PHE A 201 -5.22 14.70 -18.54
CA PHE A 201 -3.96 15.37 -18.85
C PHE A 201 -3.01 14.33 -19.43
N ARG A 202 -2.62 14.51 -20.69
CA ARG A 202 -1.68 13.62 -21.37
C ARG A 202 -0.32 14.27 -21.42
N VAL A 203 0.72 13.50 -21.12
CA VAL A 203 2.10 13.95 -21.23
C VAL A 203 2.96 12.85 -21.84
N SER A 204 3.83 13.23 -22.78
CA SER A 204 4.85 12.36 -23.36
C SER A 204 6.23 12.93 -23.05
N VAL A 205 7.10 12.07 -22.51
CA VAL A 205 8.48 12.42 -22.17
C VAL A 205 9.42 11.51 -22.97
N PHE A 206 10.37 12.10 -23.68
CA PHE A 206 11.39 11.37 -24.43
C PHE A 206 12.75 12.07 -24.29
N ASN A 207 13.84 11.38 -24.56
CA ASN A 207 15.19 11.93 -24.43
C ASN A 207 15.94 11.98 -25.77
N ASN A 208 17.09 12.67 -25.76
CA ASN A 208 17.99 12.77 -26.91
C ASN A 208 19.14 11.76 -26.88
N GLY A 209 19.10 10.81 -25.95
CA GLY A 209 20.18 9.84 -25.78
C GLY A 209 20.06 8.63 -26.69
N GLU A 210 20.94 7.67 -26.47
CA GLU A 210 20.95 6.39 -27.17
C GLU A 210 19.67 5.59 -26.87
N PRO A 211 19.03 4.97 -27.88
CA PRO A 211 17.87 4.13 -27.65
C PRO A 211 18.28 2.87 -26.84
N PRO A 212 17.38 2.29 -26.06
CA PRO A 212 17.64 1.04 -25.35
C PRO A 212 17.96 -0.11 -26.34
N GLU A 213 18.90 -0.97 -25.99
CA GLU A 213 19.25 -2.15 -26.81
C GLU A 213 18.14 -3.19 -26.90
N GLY A 214 17.12 -3.11 -26.03
CA GLY A 214 15.99 -4.03 -25.97
C GLY A 214 14.78 -3.46 -25.25
N PRO A 215 13.76 -4.27 -25.00
CA PRO A 215 12.60 -3.84 -24.23
C PRO A 215 13.00 -3.34 -22.84
N VAL A 216 12.55 -2.14 -22.48
CA VAL A 216 12.81 -1.59 -21.13
C VAL A 216 11.98 -2.36 -20.11
N ALA A 217 12.66 -3.08 -19.22
CA ALA A 217 12.02 -3.68 -18.07
C ALA A 217 11.67 -2.59 -17.05
N GLU A 218 10.39 -2.45 -16.73
CA GLU A 218 9.95 -1.51 -15.71
C GLU A 218 10.35 -2.01 -14.33
N SER A 219 11.43 -1.44 -13.81
CA SER A 219 11.95 -1.72 -12.48
C SER A 219 12.23 -0.42 -11.73
N GLY A 220 12.43 -0.48 -10.43
CA GLY A 220 12.81 0.70 -9.64
C GLY A 220 11.82 1.86 -9.77
N GLY A 221 12.31 3.00 -10.24
CA GLY A 221 11.55 4.25 -10.33
C GLY A 221 10.41 4.20 -11.33
N LEU A 222 10.61 3.59 -12.52
CA LEU A 222 9.52 3.45 -13.51
C LEU A 222 8.36 2.61 -12.98
N LEU A 223 8.64 1.52 -12.28
CA LEU A 223 7.60 0.69 -11.66
C LEU A 223 6.87 1.43 -10.53
N ALA A 224 7.62 2.20 -9.72
CA ALA A 224 7.02 3.03 -8.67
C ALA A 224 6.14 4.13 -9.24
N LEU A 225 6.57 4.77 -10.33
CA LEU A 225 5.79 5.78 -11.06
C LEU A 225 4.49 5.17 -11.61
N ARG A 226 4.57 4.02 -12.28
CA ARG A 226 3.40 3.30 -12.81
C ARG A 226 2.35 3.08 -11.72
N ARG A 227 2.76 2.50 -10.60
CA ARG A 227 1.84 2.23 -9.48
C ARG A 227 1.15 3.49 -8.97
N ARG A 228 1.86 4.62 -8.92
CA ARG A 228 1.28 5.90 -8.47
C ARG A 228 0.32 6.48 -9.50
N VAL A 229 0.63 6.36 -10.80
CA VAL A 229 -0.25 6.79 -11.88
C VAL A 229 -1.54 5.96 -11.89
N GLU A 230 -1.44 4.64 -11.79
CA GLU A 230 -2.58 3.72 -11.72
C GLU A 230 -3.43 3.95 -10.46
N ALA A 231 -2.79 4.19 -9.31
CA ALA A 231 -3.50 4.52 -8.06
C ALA A 231 -4.27 5.84 -8.15
N ALA A 232 -3.83 6.78 -9.01
CA ALA A 232 -4.54 8.02 -9.30
C ALA A 232 -5.63 7.86 -10.40
N GLY A 233 -5.86 6.63 -10.89
CA GLY A 233 -6.81 6.34 -11.97
C GLY A 233 -6.29 6.70 -13.37
N GLY A 234 -4.99 6.90 -13.53
CA GLY A 234 -4.34 7.16 -14.81
C GLY A 234 -3.78 5.91 -15.48
N SER A 235 -3.15 6.11 -16.63
CA SER A 235 -2.44 5.08 -17.37
C SER A 235 -1.01 5.52 -17.71
N MET A 236 -0.10 4.53 -17.84
CA MET A 236 1.30 4.75 -18.19
C MET A 236 1.72 3.77 -19.28
N CYS A 237 2.38 4.27 -20.33
CA CYS A 237 2.94 3.46 -21.39
C CYS A 237 4.44 3.80 -21.56
N VAL A 238 5.29 2.77 -21.60
CA VAL A 238 6.73 2.91 -21.90
C VAL A 238 7.00 2.28 -23.25
N GLN A 239 7.65 3.03 -24.13
CA GLN A 239 8.07 2.58 -25.45
C GLN A 239 9.59 2.62 -25.52
N SER A 240 10.20 1.53 -26.01
CA SER A 240 11.65 1.38 -26.09
C SER A 240 12.21 1.81 -27.45
N HIS A 241 11.45 1.60 -28.54
CA HIS A 241 11.89 1.84 -29.92
C HIS A 241 10.87 2.69 -30.70
N PRO A 242 11.28 3.51 -31.66
CA PRO A 242 12.66 3.76 -32.09
C PRO A 242 13.47 4.66 -31.13
N VAL A 243 12.80 5.32 -30.19
CA VAL A 243 13.36 6.17 -29.13
C VAL A 243 12.64 5.83 -27.83
N PHE A 244 13.35 5.89 -26.71
CA PHE A 244 12.69 5.78 -25.42
C PHE A 244 11.63 6.88 -25.26
N SER A 245 10.41 6.49 -24.98
CA SER A 245 9.34 7.42 -24.61
C SER A 245 8.49 6.89 -23.49
N LEU A 246 8.08 7.80 -22.62
CA LEU A 246 7.16 7.56 -21.52
C LEU A 246 5.92 8.41 -21.74
N THR A 247 4.75 7.78 -21.87
CA THR A 247 3.48 8.50 -21.99
C THR A 247 2.63 8.24 -20.77
N LEU A 248 2.11 9.32 -20.17
CA LEU A 248 1.19 9.29 -19.04
C LEU A 248 -0.15 9.89 -19.44
N GLU A 249 -1.23 9.28 -18.98
CA GLU A 249 -2.57 9.86 -18.99
C GLU A 249 -3.07 9.95 -17.56
N ILE A 250 -3.30 11.13 -17.07
CA ILE A 250 -3.63 11.42 -15.68
C ILE A 250 -4.99 12.10 -15.63
N PRO A 251 -5.95 11.67 -14.77
CA PRO A 251 -7.22 12.35 -14.62
C PRO A 251 -7.05 13.81 -14.20
N ASN A 252 -7.77 14.71 -14.86
CA ASN A 252 -7.69 16.17 -14.62
C ASN A 252 -8.53 16.61 -13.42
N LYS A 253 -9.37 15.69 -12.85
CA LYS A 253 -10.19 15.95 -11.65
C LYS A 253 -9.60 15.21 -10.46
N ASP A 254 -9.54 15.90 -9.32
CA ASP A 254 -9.24 15.25 -8.05
C ASP A 254 -10.36 14.25 -7.73
N SER A 255 -10.01 12.98 -7.57
CA SER A 255 -10.94 11.88 -7.24
C SER A 255 -11.62 12.02 -5.87
N SER A 256 -11.37 13.10 -5.13
CA SER A 256 -11.98 13.39 -3.83
C SER A 256 -13.41 13.96 -3.89
N GLN A 257 -13.98 14.22 -5.08
CA GLN A 257 -15.36 14.71 -5.22
C GLN A 257 -16.39 13.69 -5.76
N ALA A 258 -16.01 12.45 -5.96
CA ALA A 258 -16.91 11.40 -6.48
C ALA A 258 -17.64 10.61 -5.38
N GLY A 259 -17.76 11.12 -4.16
CA GLY A 259 -18.34 10.42 -2.99
C GLY A 259 -19.40 11.17 -2.22
N CYS A 260 -20.20 12.05 -2.86
CA CYS A 260 -21.42 12.54 -2.21
C CYS A 260 -22.42 13.12 -3.23
N ALA A 261 -23.04 12.24 -4.00
CA ALA A 261 -24.31 12.55 -4.65
C ALA A 261 -25.07 11.24 -4.86
N THR A 262 -26.02 10.99 -3.99
CA THR A 262 -27.29 10.26 -4.19
C THR A 262 -27.56 9.41 -2.93
N ILE A 263 -28.48 9.68 -2.15
CA ILE A 263 -29.94 9.79 -2.05
C ILE A 263 -30.26 10.12 -0.61
#